data_aa2c8b87ebda74112db2a3d2f5e002e5
#
_entry.id   aa2c8b87ebda74112db2a3d2f5e002e5
#
_cell.length_a   1.000
_cell.length_b   1.000
_cell.length_c   1.000
_cell.angle_alpha   90.00
_cell.angle_beta   90.00
_cell.angle_gamma   90.00
#
_symmetry.space_group_name_H-M   'P 1'
#
loop_
_entity.id
_entity.type
_entity.pdbx_description
1 polymer ?
#
loop_
_entity_poly.entity_id
_entity_poly.type
_entity_poly.pdbx_seq_one_letter_code
_entity_poly.pdbx_strand_id
1 'polypeptide(L)'
;MYENTPVERVRENVLFTPEGRVKAEKIVFACHFPFVNFPGLYFAKMHQERSYVVALENAMEVNGMYIGAEKRDFSFRSYGPYLLLGGEGHRCGDKTGQAARYEKLREKAARWFPESREACCWSAQDCVTADSVPFIGRFSGSRQNWYVATGFQKWGMTTAMTAAMLIRDDICGFTNPNREVFRPGRLPVKDLDFFLSDGVRSVKELAKPFFYDPQKTARDILPGHGGIVTYKGRKIGIYKDEQQNIHGVEIRCPHLGCQLSWNPDEKSWDCPCHGSRFDYEGKLLNGPAQSGL
;
A
#
# COMPACT_ATOMS: atom_id res chain seq x y z
N MET A 1 -24.01 7.80 -4.79
CA MET A 1 -22.75 7.05 -4.67
C MET A 1 -22.96 5.73 -5.40
N TYR A 2 -21.98 5.28 -6.17
CA TYR A 2 -22.02 3.98 -6.85
C TYR A 2 -20.99 3.10 -6.18
N GLU A 3 -21.45 2.06 -5.52
CA GLU A 3 -20.60 1.04 -4.88
C GLU A 3 -20.32 -0.10 -5.86
N ASN A 4 -19.29 -0.88 -5.60
CA ASN A 4 -18.87 -2.01 -6.44
C ASN A 4 -18.65 -1.65 -7.92
N THR A 5 -18.34 -0.37 -8.19
CA THR A 5 -18.15 0.17 -9.53
C THR A 5 -16.72 0.67 -9.70
N PRO A 6 -15.73 -0.23 -9.88
CA PRO A 6 -14.33 0.14 -10.01
C PRO A 6 -14.10 0.93 -11.30
N VAL A 7 -13.31 1.99 -11.22
CA VAL A 7 -12.83 2.72 -12.38
C VAL A 7 -11.55 2.07 -12.88
N GLU A 8 -11.59 1.47 -14.05
CA GLU A 8 -10.46 0.76 -14.65
C GLU A 8 -9.54 1.68 -15.45
N ARG A 9 -10.12 2.72 -16.04
CA ARG A 9 -9.37 3.64 -16.90
C ARG A 9 -10.02 5.01 -16.92
N VAL A 10 -9.19 6.05 -17.06
CA VAL A 10 -9.65 7.42 -17.26
C VAL A 10 -9.02 7.97 -18.54
N ARG A 11 -9.83 8.57 -19.40
CA ARG A 11 -9.39 9.30 -20.58
C ARG A 11 -10.07 10.67 -20.61
N GLU A 12 -9.30 11.74 -20.60
CA GLU A 12 -9.79 13.11 -20.55
C GLU A 12 -10.81 13.31 -19.40
N ASN A 13 -12.07 13.45 -19.72
CA ASN A 13 -13.18 13.64 -18.78
C ASN A 13 -14.12 12.43 -18.70
N VAL A 14 -13.70 11.26 -19.18
CA VAL A 14 -14.48 10.02 -19.18
C VAL A 14 -13.80 8.95 -18.36
N LEU A 15 -14.54 8.41 -17.39
CA LEU A 15 -14.17 7.26 -16.57
C LEU A 15 -14.82 6.00 -17.18
N PHE A 16 -14.05 4.92 -17.26
CA PHE A 16 -14.51 3.62 -17.77
C PHE A 16 -14.60 2.64 -16.61
N THR A 17 -15.73 1.99 -16.51
CA THR A 17 -16.02 0.94 -15.54
C THR A 17 -16.47 -0.32 -16.30
N PRO A 18 -16.51 -1.51 -15.66
CA PRO A 18 -17.04 -2.72 -16.29
C PRO A 18 -18.48 -2.55 -16.81
N GLU A 19 -19.27 -1.74 -16.13
CA GLU A 19 -20.71 -1.57 -16.42
C GLU A 19 -21.02 -0.41 -17.38
N GLY A 20 -20.04 0.48 -17.65
CA GLY A 20 -20.29 1.61 -18.53
C GLY A 20 -19.30 2.75 -18.43
N ARG A 21 -19.75 3.94 -18.80
CA ARG A 21 -18.91 5.13 -18.86
C ARG A 21 -19.55 6.27 -18.08
N VAL A 22 -18.75 7.01 -17.34
CA VAL A 22 -19.17 8.23 -16.64
C VAL A 22 -18.40 9.41 -17.21
N LYS A 23 -19.10 10.43 -17.67
CA LYS A 23 -18.51 11.70 -18.09
C LYS A 23 -18.64 12.72 -16.97
N ALA A 24 -17.54 13.38 -16.59
CA ALA A 24 -17.51 14.36 -15.52
C ALA A 24 -16.70 15.59 -15.93
N GLU A 25 -17.11 16.77 -15.48
CA GLU A 25 -16.36 18.01 -15.70
C GLU A 25 -15.08 18.05 -14.85
N LYS A 26 -15.13 17.49 -13.66
CA LYS A 26 -14.02 17.41 -12.72
C LYS A 26 -13.86 15.98 -12.23
N ILE A 27 -12.63 15.51 -12.13
CA ILE A 27 -12.30 14.17 -11.64
C ILE A 27 -11.36 14.32 -10.46
N VAL A 28 -11.69 13.70 -9.32
CA VAL A 28 -10.88 13.69 -8.12
C VAL A 28 -10.38 12.26 -7.87
N PHE A 29 -9.07 12.07 -7.93
CA PHE A 29 -8.43 10.82 -7.58
C PHE A 29 -8.18 10.80 -6.07
N ALA A 30 -9.09 10.17 -5.33
CA ALA A 30 -9.00 9.96 -3.88
C ALA A 30 -8.89 8.45 -3.57
N CYS A 31 -8.18 7.70 -4.40
CA CYS A 31 -8.12 6.25 -4.42
C CYS A 31 -6.87 5.68 -3.73
N HIS A 32 -6.42 6.32 -2.66
CA HIS A 32 -5.25 5.96 -1.87
C HIS A 32 -3.95 6.09 -2.68
N PHE A 33 -3.63 5.15 -3.58
CA PHE A 33 -2.53 5.27 -4.54
C PHE A 33 -3.12 5.51 -5.95
N PRO A 34 -2.79 6.62 -6.64
CA PRO A 34 -3.30 6.88 -7.96
C PRO A 34 -2.85 5.80 -8.97
N PHE A 35 -3.82 5.16 -9.63
CA PHE A 35 -3.55 4.11 -10.61
C PHE A 35 -3.22 4.64 -12.01
N VAL A 36 -3.45 5.93 -12.24
CA VAL A 36 -3.07 6.61 -13.49
C VAL A 36 -1.63 7.10 -13.38
N ASN A 37 -0.73 6.43 -14.08
CA ASN A 37 0.71 6.69 -14.01
C ASN A 37 1.11 8.03 -14.64
N PHE A 38 0.51 8.37 -15.78
CA PHE A 38 0.86 9.57 -16.56
C PHE A 38 -0.34 10.50 -16.68
N PRO A 39 -0.13 11.82 -16.59
CA PRO A 39 1.14 12.56 -16.48
C PRO A 39 1.62 12.81 -15.03
N GLY A 40 0.95 12.30 -14.01
CA GLY A 40 1.21 12.64 -12.59
C GLY A 40 2.52 12.09 -12.03
N LEU A 41 2.98 10.93 -12.53
CA LEU A 41 4.19 10.21 -12.08
C LEU A 41 4.21 9.91 -10.58
N TYR A 42 3.05 9.63 -9.97
CA TYR A 42 2.94 9.38 -8.52
C TYR A 42 3.74 8.16 -8.08
N PHE A 43 3.88 7.17 -8.96
CA PHE A 43 4.71 5.99 -8.70
C PHE A 43 6.20 6.33 -8.44
N ALA A 44 6.70 7.48 -8.93
CA ALA A 44 8.06 7.94 -8.68
C ALA A 44 8.18 8.88 -7.47
N LYS A 45 7.07 9.30 -6.87
CA LYS A 45 7.03 10.33 -5.81
C LYS A 45 6.67 9.78 -4.44
N MET A 46 6.20 8.54 -4.36
CA MET A 46 5.77 7.92 -3.11
C MET A 46 5.86 6.41 -3.18
N HIS A 47 5.90 5.79 -2.02
CA HIS A 47 5.85 4.34 -1.85
C HIS A 47 4.74 3.97 -0.87
N GLN A 48 4.52 2.68 -0.68
CA GLN A 48 3.60 2.20 0.34
C GLN A 48 4.34 1.52 1.48
N GLU A 49 3.92 1.81 2.70
CA GLU A 49 4.29 1.11 3.92
C GLU A 49 3.11 0.31 4.45
N ARG A 50 3.38 -0.83 5.08
CA ARG A 50 2.40 -1.67 5.73
C ARG A 50 2.63 -1.66 7.23
N SER A 51 1.54 -1.66 8.00
CA SER A 51 1.53 -1.84 9.44
C SER A 51 0.54 -2.93 9.82
N TYR A 52 0.76 -3.53 10.96
CA TYR A 52 -0.03 -4.63 11.49
C TYR A 52 -0.75 -4.20 12.75
N VAL A 53 -1.91 -4.80 12.99
CA VAL A 53 -2.72 -4.55 14.18
C VAL A 53 -3.23 -5.87 14.72
N VAL A 54 -3.21 -6.02 16.04
CA VAL A 54 -3.93 -7.05 16.77
C VAL A 54 -4.98 -6.39 17.65
N ALA A 55 -6.19 -6.92 17.66
CA ALA A 55 -7.27 -6.52 18.55
C ALA A 55 -7.32 -7.49 19.74
N LEU A 56 -7.22 -6.95 20.94
CA LEU A 56 -7.13 -7.70 22.19
C LEU A 56 -8.39 -7.52 23.01
N GLU A 57 -9.04 -8.63 23.36
CA GLU A 57 -10.08 -8.71 24.40
C GLU A 57 -9.45 -8.84 25.79
N ASN A 58 -10.18 -8.47 26.81
CA ASN A 58 -9.75 -8.52 28.20
C ASN A 58 -8.45 -7.78 28.51
N ALA A 59 -8.08 -6.83 27.66
CA ALA A 59 -6.97 -5.91 27.91
C ALA A 59 -7.45 -4.73 28.76
N MET A 60 -6.53 -4.11 29.45
CA MET A 60 -6.80 -2.89 30.19
C MET A 60 -7.33 -1.79 29.26
N GLU A 61 -8.42 -1.15 29.64
CA GLU A 61 -8.92 0.01 28.93
C GLU A 61 -7.95 1.18 29.08
N VAL A 62 -7.59 1.80 27.97
CA VAL A 62 -6.75 2.99 27.95
C VAL A 62 -7.58 4.23 27.60
N ASN A 63 -7.42 5.28 28.38
CA ASN A 63 -8.10 6.54 28.15
C ASN A 63 -7.28 7.40 27.17
N GLY A 64 -7.53 7.22 25.87
CA GLY A 64 -6.87 7.97 24.81
C GLY A 64 -6.26 7.11 23.71
N MET A 65 -5.54 7.79 22.83
CA MET A 65 -4.78 7.20 21.74
C MET A 65 -3.30 7.46 21.98
N TYR A 66 -2.50 6.42 21.91
CA TYR A 66 -1.07 6.46 22.18
C TYR A 66 -0.29 6.04 20.96
N ILE A 67 0.77 6.75 20.67
CA ILE A 67 1.73 6.42 19.62
C ILE A 67 3.13 6.66 20.19
N GLY A 68 4.01 5.72 19.94
CA GLY A 68 5.41 5.85 20.32
C GLY A 68 6.11 6.95 19.55
N ALA A 69 7.11 7.55 20.18
CA ALA A 69 7.86 8.68 19.63
C ALA A 69 8.97 8.24 18.66
N GLU A 70 9.38 6.98 18.71
CA GLU A 70 10.43 6.46 17.86
C GLU A 70 9.90 6.01 16.49
N LYS A 71 10.79 5.95 15.52
CA LYS A 71 10.44 5.49 14.18
C LYS A 71 10.03 4.00 14.22
N ARG A 72 8.83 3.70 13.69
CA ARG A 72 8.25 2.35 13.68
C ARG A 72 7.86 1.81 15.05
N ASP A 73 7.59 2.69 15.97
CA ASP A 73 7.14 2.32 17.30
C ASP A 73 5.67 1.84 17.30
N PHE A 74 5.22 1.38 18.44
CA PHE A 74 3.89 0.84 18.64
C PHE A 74 2.85 1.93 18.87
N SER A 75 1.60 1.62 18.55
CA SER A 75 0.45 2.46 18.91
C SER A 75 -0.62 1.60 19.56
N PHE A 76 -1.40 2.19 20.47
CA PHE A 76 -2.54 1.52 21.05
C PHE A 76 -3.65 2.48 21.44
N ARG A 77 -4.86 1.99 21.36
CA ARG A 77 -6.08 2.70 21.75
C ARG A 77 -7.21 1.71 22.05
N SER A 78 -8.14 2.10 22.90
CA SER A 78 -9.38 1.35 23.08
C SER A 78 -10.36 1.59 21.93
N TYR A 79 -11.11 0.55 21.55
CA TYR A 79 -12.22 0.62 20.60
C TYR A 79 -13.29 -0.40 20.99
N GLY A 80 -14.39 0.07 21.55
CA GLY A 80 -15.41 -0.83 22.14
C GLY A 80 -14.77 -1.74 23.20
N PRO A 81 -15.00 -3.05 23.15
CA PRO A 81 -14.42 -3.99 24.12
C PRO A 81 -12.95 -4.35 23.83
N TYR A 82 -12.35 -3.78 22.80
CA TYR A 82 -11.02 -4.15 22.33
C TYR A 82 -9.98 -3.08 22.64
N LEU A 83 -8.77 -3.54 22.93
CA LEU A 83 -7.55 -2.75 22.80
C LEU A 83 -6.89 -3.06 21.45
N LEU A 84 -6.72 -2.06 20.61
CA LEU A 84 -6.01 -2.19 19.34
C LEU A 84 -4.53 -1.90 19.57
N LEU A 85 -3.66 -2.88 19.36
CA LEU A 85 -2.21 -2.75 19.40
C LEU A 85 -1.67 -2.83 17.97
N GLY A 86 -1.10 -1.72 17.50
CA GLY A 86 -0.53 -1.57 16.16
C GLY A 86 0.97 -1.40 16.17
N GLY A 87 1.65 -1.79 15.10
CA GLY A 87 3.10 -1.63 14.97
C GLY A 87 3.70 -2.40 13.80
N GLU A 88 5.00 -2.71 13.92
CA GLU A 88 5.77 -3.50 12.95
C GLU A 88 5.73 -2.94 11.51
N GLY A 89 5.69 -1.61 11.38
CA GLY A 89 5.64 -0.91 10.11
C GLY A 89 6.85 -1.22 9.23
N HIS A 90 6.62 -1.47 7.94
CA HIS A 90 7.68 -1.69 6.96
C HIS A 90 7.24 -1.29 5.55
N ARG A 91 8.20 -1.04 4.67
CA ARG A 91 7.93 -0.82 3.25
C ARG A 91 7.37 -2.10 2.61
N CYS A 92 6.31 -1.98 1.82
CA CYS A 92 5.72 -3.13 1.11
C CYS A 92 6.77 -3.84 0.25
N GLY A 93 6.72 -5.17 0.25
CA GLY A 93 7.68 -6.02 -0.49
C GLY A 93 9.10 -6.05 0.07
N ASP A 94 9.37 -5.40 1.19
CA ASP A 94 10.65 -5.50 1.89
C ASP A 94 10.82 -6.89 2.49
N LYS A 95 11.96 -7.54 2.21
CA LYS A 95 12.28 -8.89 2.66
C LYS A 95 12.91 -8.95 4.04
N THR A 96 13.34 -7.83 4.57
CA THR A 96 13.99 -7.79 5.88
C THR A 96 12.97 -8.05 7.00
N GLY A 97 13.14 -9.16 7.71
CA GLY A 97 12.27 -9.54 8.84
C GLY A 97 10.86 -10.00 8.44
N GLN A 98 10.72 -10.67 7.32
CA GLN A 98 9.45 -11.06 6.68
C GLN A 98 8.61 -12.10 7.44
N ALA A 99 9.11 -12.71 8.49
CA ALA A 99 8.31 -13.64 9.27
C ALA A 99 8.06 -13.07 10.67
N ALA A 100 6.87 -13.36 11.20
CA ALA A 100 6.54 -13.12 12.60
C ALA A 100 6.24 -11.65 12.99
N ARG A 101 5.68 -10.83 12.11
CA ARG A 101 5.28 -9.46 12.52
C ARG A 101 4.08 -9.50 13.47
N TYR A 102 3.11 -10.36 13.19
CA TYR A 102 2.03 -10.61 14.13
C TYR A 102 2.56 -11.26 15.42
N GLU A 103 3.53 -12.18 15.33
CA GLU A 103 4.13 -12.80 16.53
C GLU A 103 4.80 -11.76 17.42
N LYS A 104 5.51 -10.81 16.86
CA LYS A 104 6.09 -9.71 17.63
C LYS A 104 5.03 -8.83 18.33
N LEU A 105 3.90 -8.59 17.66
CA LEU A 105 2.77 -7.90 18.31
C LEU A 105 2.18 -8.76 19.44
N ARG A 106 2.04 -10.08 19.23
CA ARG A 106 1.57 -11.04 20.25
C ARG A 106 2.52 -11.09 21.44
N GLU A 107 3.83 -11.13 21.21
CA GLU A 107 4.85 -11.06 22.27
C GLU A 107 4.73 -9.77 23.08
N LYS A 108 4.52 -8.64 22.42
CA LYS A 108 4.27 -7.36 23.09
C LYS A 108 2.97 -7.35 23.86
N ALA A 109 1.89 -7.89 23.28
CA ALA A 109 0.61 -8.02 23.93
C ALA A 109 0.71 -8.89 25.20
N ALA A 110 1.36 -10.06 25.11
CA ALA A 110 1.57 -10.93 26.25
C ALA A 110 2.38 -10.26 27.38
N ARG A 111 3.35 -9.40 27.01
CA ARG A 111 4.17 -8.68 27.99
C ARG A 111 3.44 -7.52 28.67
N TRP A 112 2.67 -6.75 27.88
CA TRP A 112 2.03 -5.51 28.37
C TRP A 112 0.62 -5.74 28.90
N PHE A 113 -0.08 -6.75 28.36
CA PHE A 113 -1.47 -7.08 28.66
C PHE A 113 -1.62 -8.60 28.85
N PRO A 114 -1.01 -9.20 29.89
CA PRO A 114 -0.89 -10.65 30.03
C PRO A 114 -2.22 -11.40 30.10
N GLU A 115 -3.28 -10.73 30.58
CA GLU A 115 -4.63 -11.31 30.68
C GLU A 115 -5.43 -11.18 29.36
N SER A 116 -4.87 -10.51 28.35
CA SER A 116 -5.54 -10.28 27.09
C SER A 116 -5.54 -11.51 26.18
N ARG A 117 -6.53 -11.57 25.29
CA ARG A 117 -6.65 -12.59 24.25
C ARG A 117 -6.85 -11.91 22.90
N GLU A 118 -6.15 -12.37 21.86
CA GLU A 118 -6.36 -11.91 20.51
C GLU A 118 -7.75 -12.29 20.01
N ALA A 119 -8.54 -11.31 19.59
CA ALA A 119 -9.83 -11.50 18.95
C ALA A 119 -9.68 -11.61 17.42
N CYS A 120 -8.87 -10.73 16.84
CA CYS A 120 -8.54 -10.74 15.42
C CYS A 120 -7.27 -9.93 15.15
N CYS A 121 -6.75 -10.08 13.95
CA CYS A 121 -5.62 -9.29 13.46
C CYS A 121 -5.82 -8.90 11.99
N TRP A 122 -5.17 -7.79 11.58
CA TRP A 122 -5.16 -7.32 10.19
C TRP A 122 -3.97 -6.44 9.92
N SER A 123 -3.71 -6.17 8.64
CA SER A 123 -2.73 -5.18 8.21
C SER A 123 -3.36 -4.10 7.34
N ALA A 124 -2.72 -2.94 7.31
CA ALA A 124 -3.12 -1.81 6.47
C ALA A 124 -1.91 -1.22 5.75
N GLN A 125 -2.14 -0.62 4.59
CA GLN A 125 -1.12 0.09 3.81
C GLN A 125 -1.37 1.58 3.83
N ASP A 126 -0.28 2.33 3.87
CA ASP A 126 -0.27 3.78 3.85
C ASP A 126 0.64 4.28 2.72
N CYS A 127 0.19 5.29 1.98
CA CYS A 127 1.00 5.97 0.97
C CYS A 127 1.86 7.02 1.63
N VAL A 128 3.17 6.89 1.49
CA VAL A 128 4.18 7.77 2.06
C VAL A 128 4.86 8.56 0.94
N THR A 129 4.80 9.88 1.03
CA THR A 129 5.50 10.80 0.11
C THR A 129 6.93 11.03 0.57
N ALA A 130 7.80 11.46 -0.34
CA ALA A 130 9.21 11.70 -0.04
C ALA A 130 9.43 12.70 1.10
N ASP A 131 8.66 13.78 1.09
CA ASP A 131 8.77 14.89 2.04
C ASP A 131 7.79 14.80 3.22
N SER A 132 7.11 13.67 3.36
CA SER A 132 6.07 13.45 4.38
C SER A 132 4.90 14.45 4.33
N VAL A 133 4.74 15.20 3.24
CA VAL A 133 3.61 16.09 3.01
C VAL A 133 2.68 15.48 1.95
N PRO A 134 1.36 15.40 2.17
CA PRO A 134 0.42 14.86 1.19
C PRO A 134 0.43 15.62 -0.14
N PHE A 135 0.07 14.93 -1.23
CA PHE A 135 -0.23 15.55 -2.51
C PHE A 135 -1.71 15.85 -2.63
N ILE A 136 -2.06 17.14 -2.63
CA ILE A 136 -3.45 17.59 -2.72
C ILE A 136 -3.54 18.74 -3.72
N GLY A 137 -4.46 18.66 -4.68
CA GLY A 137 -4.69 19.70 -5.68
C GLY A 137 -4.74 19.14 -7.09
N ARG A 138 -4.36 19.95 -8.10
CA ARG A 138 -4.39 19.53 -9.51
C ARG A 138 -3.46 18.36 -9.76
N PHE A 139 -3.97 17.32 -10.39
CA PHE A 139 -3.26 16.08 -10.66
C PHE A 139 -1.93 16.28 -11.39
N SER A 140 -1.91 17.20 -12.34
CA SER A 140 -0.73 17.65 -13.07
C SER A 140 -1.00 18.99 -13.76
N GLY A 141 0.06 19.67 -14.21
CA GLY A 141 -0.06 20.93 -14.97
C GLY A 141 -0.78 20.77 -16.31
N SER A 142 -0.74 19.59 -16.93
CA SER A 142 -1.38 19.32 -18.23
C SER A 142 -2.83 18.86 -18.14
N ARG A 143 -3.36 18.60 -16.95
CA ARG A 143 -4.74 18.10 -16.72
C ARG A 143 -5.50 19.04 -15.79
N GLN A 144 -6.06 20.09 -16.35
CA GLN A 144 -6.73 21.18 -15.60
C GLN A 144 -7.96 20.72 -14.80
N ASN A 145 -8.62 19.65 -15.24
CA ASN A 145 -9.87 19.14 -14.64
C ASN A 145 -9.66 17.92 -13.75
N TRP A 146 -8.41 17.49 -13.55
CA TRP A 146 -8.07 16.35 -12.69
C TRP A 146 -7.45 16.85 -11.40
N TYR A 147 -7.92 16.30 -10.31
CA TYR A 147 -7.45 16.57 -8.96
C TYR A 147 -6.98 15.28 -8.30
N VAL A 148 -6.14 15.40 -7.30
CA VAL A 148 -5.65 14.27 -6.52
C VAL A 148 -5.62 14.61 -5.04
N ALA A 149 -5.85 13.59 -4.22
CA ALA A 149 -5.69 13.62 -2.78
C ALA A 149 -5.07 12.28 -2.37
N THR A 150 -3.77 12.28 -2.06
CA THR A 150 -2.99 11.06 -1.78
C THR A 150 -1.78 11.33 -0.90
N GLY A 151 -1.10 10.27 -0.44
CA GLY A 151 0.09 10.39 0.38
C GLY A 151 -0.21 10.79 1.82
N PHE A 152 -1.34 10.38 2.36
CA PHE A 152 -1.83 10.78 3.68
C PHE A 152 -1.10 10.08 4.83
N GLN A 153 -0.21 9.14 4.52
CA GLN A 153 0.47 8.32 5.52
C GLN A 153 -0.58 7.69 6.46
N LYS A 154 -0.40 7.83 7.78
CA LYS A 154 -1.34 7.33 8.81
C LYS A 154 -2.36 8.39 9.27
N TRP A 155 -2.43 9.54 8.59
CA TRP A 155 -3.25 10.69 8.96
C TRP A 155 -4.46 10.91 8.04
N GLY A 156 -5.00 9.82 7.47
CA GLY A 156 -6.08 9.89 6.50
C GLY A 156 -7.32 10.62 6.99
N MET A 157 -7.73 10.42 8.25
CA MET A 157 -8.95 11.03 8.80
C MET A 157 -8.86 12.56 8.87
N THR A 158 -7.74 13.11 9.34
CA THR A 158 -7.54 14.56 9.46
C THR A 158 -7.20 15.18 8.10
N THR A 159 -6.34 14.53 7.33
CA THR A 159 -5.88 15.03 6.04
C THR A 159 -7.00 15.03 4.98
N ALA A 160 -7.95 14.10 5.05
CA ALA A 160 -9.09 14.06 4.14
C ALA A 160 -9.94 15.35 4.19
N MET A 161 -10.14 15.93 5.38
CA MET A 161 -10.84 17.21 5.52
C MET A 161 -10.04 18.36 4.89
N THR A 162 -8.73 18.43 5.16
CA THR A 162 -7.84 19.41 4.52
C THR A 162 -7.87 19.28 2.99
N ALA A 163 -7.83 18.04 2.49
CA ALA A 163 -7.91 17.77 1.05
C ALA A 163 -9.23 18.25 0.44
N ALA A 164 -10.35 17.97 1.11
CA ALA A 164 -11.67 18.42 0.65
C ALA A 164 -11.75 19.94 0.58
N MET A 165 -11.24 20.66 1.58
CA MET A 165 -11.21 22.13 1.59
C MET A 165 -10.34 22.70 0.47
N LEU A 166 -9.11 22.19 0.29
CA LEU A 166 -8.18 22.66 -0.73
C LEU A 166 -8.71 22.42 -2.15
N ILE A 167 -9.27 21.22 -2.42
CA ILE A 167 -9.81 20.88 -3.72
C ILE A 167 -11.08 21.69 -4.01
N ARG A 168 -11.96 21.86 -3.03
CA ARG A 168 -13.14 22.74 -3.14
C ARG A 168 -12.72 24.15 -3.53
N ASP A 169 -11.76 24.72 -2.81
CA ASP A 169 -11.30 26.09 -3.04
C ASP A 169 -10.73 26.25 -4.47
N ASP A 170 -9.92 25.30 -4.93
CA ASP A 170 -9.37 25.35 -6.29
C ASP A 170 -10.46 25.17 -7.37
N ILE A 171 -11.47 24.32 -7.14
CA ILE A 171 -12.59 24.13 -8.07
C ILE A 171 -13.47 25.38 -8.14
N CYS A 172 -13.74 26.00 -7.01
CA CYS A 172 -14.60 27.20 -6.90
C CYS A 172 -13.84 28.52 -7.20
N GLY A 173 -12.54 28.47 -7.45
CA GLY A 173 -11.72 29.65 -7.73
C GLY A 173 -11.38 30.50 -6.50
N PHE A 174 -11.49 29.93 -5.30
CA PHE A 174 -11.08 30.61 -4.07
C PHE A 174 -9.56 30.51 -3.85
N THR A 175 -8.98 31.57 -3.33
CA THR A 175 -7.57 31.57 -2.92
C THR A 175 -7.42 30.87 -1.57
N ASN A 176 -6.54 29.88 -1.52
CA ASN A 176 -6.18 29.21 -0.27
C ASN A 176 -4.67 29.31 -0.05
N PRO A 177 -4.20 29.92 1.08
CA PRO A 177 -2.77 30.14 1.34
C PRO A 177 -1.96 28.85 1.47
N ASN A 178 -2.61 27.74 1.85
CA ASN A 178 -1.93 26.45 2.02
C ASN A 178 -1.76 25.65 0.72
N ARG A 179 -2.34 26.12 -0.40
CA ARG A 179 -2.33 25.40 -1.68
C ARG A 179 -0.93 24.99 -2.13
N GLU A 180 0.04 25.89 -2.01
CA GLU A 180 1.41 25.64 -2.49
C GLU A 180 2.14 24.58 -1.66
N VAL A 181 1.83 24.46 -0.36
CA VAL A 181 2.41 23.44 0.52
C VAL A 181 2.07 22.04 0.04
N PHE A 182 0.82 21.83 -0.36
CA PHE A 182 0.30 20.50 -0.76
C PHE A 182 0.35 20.25 -2.26
N ARG A 183 0.83 21.19 -3.06
CA ARG A 183 0.80 21.12 -4.53
C ARG A 183 1.48 19.87 -5.07
N PRO A 184 0.79 19.03 -5.89
CA PRO A 184 1.37 17.78 -6.43
C PRO A 184 2.58 17.98 -7.35
N GLY A 185 2.72 19.18 -7.95
CA GLY A 185 3.85 19.55 -8.80
C GLY A 185 5.07 20.07 -8.04
N ARG A 186 5.05 20.16 -6.71
CA ARG A 186 6.21 20.57 -5.93
C ARG A 186 7.36 19.58 -6.10
N LEU A 187 8.57 20.08 -6.20
CA LEU A 187 9.79 19.29 -6.14
C LEU A 187 10.37 19.49 -4.73
N PRO A 188 10.45 18.48 -3.90
CA PRO A 188 11.10 18.59 -2.61
C PRO A 188 12.62 18.73 -2.84
N VAL A 189 13.11 19.96 -2.75
CA VAL A 189 14.52 20.29 -3.03
C VAL A 189 15.48 19.62 -2.02
N LYS A 190 14.98 19.23 -0.85
CA LYS A 190 15.76 18.58 0.23
C LYS A 190 15.86 17.06 0.12
N ASP A 191 15.07 16.42 -0.74
CA ASP A 191 14.95 14.96 -0.79
C ASP A 191 15.38 14.36 -2.13
N LEU A 192 16.36 14.99 -2.78
CA LEU A 192 16.98 14.42 -3.99
C LEU A 192 17.49 13.00 -3.71
N ASP A 193 18.00 12.75 -2.50
CA ASP A 193 18.46 11.44 -2.05
C ASP A 193 17.32 10.41 -1.98
N PHE A 194 16.11 10.82 -1.62
CA PHE A 194 14.94 9.94 -1.65
C PHE A 194 14.60 9.56 -3.10
N PHE A 195 14.51 10.53 -4.03
CA PHE A 195 14.23 10.24 -5.43
C PHE A 195 15.30 9.36 -6.05
N LEU A 196 16.57 9.61 -5.74
CA LEU A 196 17.69 8.79 -6.23
C LEU A 196 17.63 7.39 -5.61
N SER A 197 17.45 7.26 -4.29
CA SER A 197 17.40 5.97 -3.62
C SER A 197 16.17 5.15 -4.00
N ASP A 198 15.00 5.77 -4.08
CA ASP A 198 13.74 5.13 -4.48
C ASP A 198 13.71 4.81 -5.98
N GLY A 199 14.20 5.73 -6.81
CA GLY A 199 14.38 5.49 -8.23
C GLY A 199 15.37 4.35 -8.51
N VAL A 200 16.53 4.33 -7.86
CA VAL A 200 17.51 3.24 -7.95
C VAL A 200 16.93 1.94 -7.43
N ARG A 201 16.18 1.95 -6.31
CA ARG A 201 15.50 0.77 -5.79
C ARG A 201 14.46 0.23 -6.77
N SER A 202 13.62 1.10 -7.33
CA SER A 202 12.62 0.72 -8.32
C SER A 202 13.26 0.14 -9.59
N VAL A 203 14.35 0.72 -10.06
CA VAL A 203 15.13 0.18 -11.21
C VAL A 203 15.76 -1.17 -10.85
N LYS A 204 16.33 -1.32 -9.65
CA LYS A 204 16.88 -2.60 -9.19
C LYS A 204 15.79 -3.69 -9.10
N GLU A 205 14.62 -3.37 -8.57
CA GLU A 205 13.51 -4.33 -8.48
C GLU A 205 12.91 -4.67 -9.87
N LEU A 206 12.91 -3.73 -10.81
CA LEU A 206 12.57 -3.98 -12.22
C LEU A 206 13.61 -4.87 -12.92
N ALA A 207 14.90 -4.69 -12.60
CA ALA A 207 15.99 -5.47 -13.18
C ALA A 207 16.17 -6.87 -12.52
N LYS A 208 15.67 -7.05 -11.31
CA LYS A 208 15.84 -8.28 -10.51
C LYS A 208 15.40 -9.58 -11.22
N PRO A 209 14.30 -9.60 -12.03
CA PRO A 209 13.94 -10.79 -12.79
C PRO A 209 15.04 -11.32 -13.71
N PHE A 210 15.95 -10.45 -14.14
CA PHE A 210 17.04 -10.81 -15.06
C PHE A 210 18.24 -11.42 -14.33
N PHE A 211 18.44 -11.08 -13.05
CA PHE A 211 19.65 -11.48 -12.30
C PHE A 211 19.38 -12.49 -11.18
N TYR A 212 18.14 -12.63 -10.74
CA TYR A 212 17.80 -13.59 -9.68
C TYR A 212 17.34 -14.91 -10.31
N ASP A 213 18.12 -15.96 -10.14
CA ASP A 213 17.75 -17.33 -10.52
C ASP A 213 17.41 -18.12 -9.24
N PRO A 214 16.14 -18.44 -8.99
CA PRO A 214 15.77 -19.28 -7.86
C PRO A 214 16.20 -20.72 -8.16
N GLN A 215 17.16 -21.23 -7.39
CA GLN A 215 17.58 -22.64 -7.48
C GLN A 215 16.58 -23.60 -6.82
N LYS A 216 15.47 -23.07 -6.28
CA LYS A 216 14.42 -23.85 -5.62
C LYS A 216 13.43 -24.42 -6.63
N THR A 217 12.98 -25.64 -6.35
CA THR A 217 11.89 -26.31 -7.04
C THR A 217 10.62 -26.30 -6.19
N ALA A 218 9.50 -26.69 -6.74
CA ALA A 218 8.24 -26.81 -5.98
C ALA A 218 8.33 -27.80 -4.81
N ARG A 219 9.26 -28.77 -4.87
CA ARG A 219 9.48 -29.75 -3.79
C ARG A 219 10.14 -29.13 -2.57
N ASP A 220 10.88 -28.06 -2.75
CA ASP A 220 11.63 -27.38 -1.68
C ASP A 220 10.76 -26.43 -0.86
N ILE A 221 9.51 -26.21 -1.27
CA ILE A 221 8.54 -25.37 -0.56
C ILE A 221 7.76 -26.25 0.43
N LEU A 222 7.86 -25.93 1.70
CA LEU A 222 7.14 -26.63 2.77
C LEU A 222 5.65 -26.28 2.77
N PRO A 223 4.75 -27.14 3.30
CA PRO A 223 3.35 -26.80 3.55
C PRO A 223 3.23 -25.50 4.37
N GLY A 224 2.22 -24.68 4.09
CA GLY A 224 2.02 -23.36 4.69
C GLY A 224 2.94 -22.26 4.16
N HIS A 225 3.88 -22.57 3.25
CA HIS A 225 4.89 -21.63 2.77
C HIS A 225 4.73 -21.31 1.28
N GLY A 226 5.24 -20.15 0.90
CA GLY A 226 5.32 -19.72 -0.49
C GLY A 226 6.71 -19.24 -0.88
N GLY A 227 6.95 -19.20 -2.17
CA GLY A 227 8.23 -18.74 -2.69
C GLY A 227 8.29 -18.77 -4.22
N ILE A 228 9.36 -18.21 -4.76
CA ILE A 228 9.60 -18.19 -6.21
C ILE A 228 10.43 -19.43 -6.57
N VAL A 229 10.00 -20.14 -7.60
CA VAL A 229 10.66 -21.34 -8.12
C VAL A 229 10.83 -21.24 -9.63
N THR A 230 11.74 -22.07 -10.17
CA THR A 230 11.87 -22.25 -11.62
C THR A 230 11.07 -23.48 -12.05
N TYR A 231 10.12 -23.29 -12.95
CA TYR A 231 9.32 -24.35 -13.57
C TYR A 231 9.34 -24.22 -15.08
N LYS A 232 9.79 -25.28 -15.78
CA LYS A 232 9.95 -25.30 -17.26
C LYS A 232 10.67 -24.05 -17.80
N GLY A 233 11.75 -23.62 -17.14
CA GLY A 233 12.55 -22.46 -17.52
C GLY A 233 11.90 -21.09 -17.26
N ARG A 234 10.75 -21.06 -16.57
CA ARG A 234 10.07 -19.82 -16.17
C ARG A 234 10.05 -19.68 -14.65
N LYS A 235 10.16 -18.44 -14.17
CA LYS A 235 9.99 -18.12 -12.77
C LYS A 235 8.51 -17.96 -12.45
N ILE A 236 8.04 -18.73 -11.50
CA ILE A 236 6.66 -18.67 -10.99
C ILE A 236 6.67 -18.53 -9.49
N GLY A 237 5.65 -17.89 -8.94
CA GLY A 237 5.35 -17.91 -7.53
C GLY A 237 4.52 -19.13 -7.21
N ILE A 238 4.86 -19.84 -6.15
CA ILE A 238 4.00 -20.91 -5.64
C ILE A 238 3.75 -20.72 -4.16
N TYR A 239 2.55 -21.06 -3.75
CA TYR A 239 2.17 -21.29 -2.37
C TYR A 239 1.71 -22.75 -2.24
N LYS A 240 2.20 -23.45 -1.23
CA LYS A 240 1.77 -24.80 -0.90
C LYS A 240 0.93 -24.70 0.37
N ASP A 241 -0.35 -25.03 0.28
CA ASP A 241 -1.24 -25.02 1.44
C ASP A 241 -0.94 -26.16 2.43
N GLU A 242 -1.63 -26.19 3.56
CA GLU A 242 -1.46 -27.21 4.60
C GLU A 242 -1.87 -28.62 4.10
N GLN A 243 -2.73 -28.70 3.08
CA GLN A 243 -3.17 -29.93 2.43
C GLN A 243 -2.23 -30.35 1.29
N GLN A 244 -1.09 -29.64 1.11
CA GLN A 244 -0.09 -29.85 0.06
C GLN A 244 -0.54 -29.49 -1.37
N ASN A 245 -1.68 -28.83 -1.54
CA ASN A 245 -2.05 -28.29 -2.85
C ASN A 245 -1.12 -27.15 -3.24
N ILE A 246 -0.79 -27.07 -4.52
CA ILE A 246 0.10 -26.05 -5.06
C ILE A 246 -0.73 -25.02 -5.81
N HIS A 247 -0.64 -23.78 -5.36
CA HIS A 247 -1.20 -22.61 -6.03
C HIS A 247 -0.08 -21.86 -6.73
N GLY A 248 -0.17 -21.74 -8.05
CA GLY A 248 0.87 -21.12 -8.88
C GLY A 248 0.40 -19.83 -9.49
N VAL A 249 1.25 -18.79 -9.46
CA VAL A 249 0.95 -17.48 -10.05
C VAL A 249 2.13 -16.94 -10.86
N GLU A 250 1.83 -16.04 -11.81
CA GLU A 250 2.87 -15.20 -12.39
C GLU A 250 3.37 -14.21 -11.34
N ILE A 251 4.70 -14.03 -11.26
CA ILE A 251 5.32 -13.12 -10.28
C ILE A 251 5.60 -11.75 -10.86
N ARG A 252 4.87 -11.35 -11.87
CA ARG A 252 5.07 -10.07 -12.55
C ARG A 252 3.88 -9.15 -12.29
N CYS A 253 4.13 -8.08 -11.55
CA CYS A 253 3.09 -7.11 -11.21
C CYS A 253 2.49 -6.46 -12.48
N PRO A 254 1.17 -6.52 -12.70
CA PRO A 254 0.53 -5.93 -13.87
C PRO A 254 0.65 -4.40 -13.95
N HIS A 255 1.01 -3.72 -12.86
CA HIS A 255 1.17 -2.27 -12.83
C HIS A 255 2.32 -1.79 -13.72
N LEU A 256 3.58 -2.15 -13.41
CA LEU A 256 4.79 -1.76 -14.13
C LEU A 256 5.81 -2.90 -14.26
N GLY A 257 5.41 -4.15 -14.07
CA GLY A 257 6.25 -5.32 -14.35
C GLY A 257 7.27 -5.71 -13.27
N CYS A 258 7.23 -5.10 -12.07
CA CYS A 258 8.13 -5.47 -10.98
C CYS A 258 7.90 -6.93 -10.54
N GLN A 259 8.98 -7.60 -10.12
CA GLN A 259 8.87 -8.93 -9.54
C GLN A 259 8.22 -8.86 -8.15
N LEU A 260 7.23 -9.70 -7.91
CA LEU A 260 6.54 -9.82 -6.64
C LEU A 260 7.39 -10.56 -5.61
N SER A 261 7.09 -10.34 -4.34
CA SER A 261 7.69 -11.04 -3.18
C SER A 261 6.58 -11.71 -2.38
N TRP A 262 6.84 -12.90 -1.86
CA TRP A 262 5.93 -13.59 -0.97
C TRP A 262 5.90 -12.93 0.41
N ASN A 263 4.73 -12.71 0.96
CA ASN A 263 4.49 -12.27 2.33
C ASN A 263 3.88 -13.43 3.13
N PRO A 264 4.63 -14.06 4.04
CA PRO A 264 4.15 -15.22 4.79
C PRO A 264 3.08 -14.87 5.84
N ASP A 265 3.12 -13.66 6.41
CA ASP A 265 2.17 -13.22 7.45
C ASP A 265 0.75 -13.03 6.86
N GLU A 266 0.66 -12.60 5.61
CA GLU A 266 -0.59 -12.30 4.93
C GLU A 266 -0.97 -13.34 3.86
N LYS A 267 -0.11 -14.33 3.63
CA LYS A 267 -0.23 -15.31 2.53
C LYS A 267 -0.54 -14.63 1.20
N SER A 268 0.25 -13.59 0.87
CA SER A 268 0.03 -12.73 -0.29
C SER A 268 1.31 -12.51 -1.10
N TRP A 269 1.13 -12.12 -2.37
CA TRP A 269 2.19 -11.66 -3.25
C TRP A 269 2.21 -10.15 -3.26
N ASP A 270 3.28 -9.56 -2.74
CA ASP A 270 3.40 -8.12 -2.56
C ASP A 270 4.42 -7.50 -3.52
N CYS A 271 4.05 -6.39 -4.15
CA CYS A 271 4.92 -5.65 -5.06
C CYS A 271 5.85 -4.70 -4.29
N PRO A 272 7.19 -4.86 -4.37
CA PRO A 272 8.13 -4.01 -3.64
C PRO A 272 8.26 -2.60 -4.22
N CYS A 273 7.79 -2.38 -5.45
CA CYS A 273 7.88 -1.07 -6.09
C CYS A 273 6.80 -0.11 -5.56
N HIS A 274 5.53 -0.47 -5.71
CA HIS A 274 4.41 0.45 -5.43
C HIS A 274 3.32 -0.17 -4.56
N GLY A 275 3.55 -1.38 -3.98
CA GLY A 275 2.69 -1.96 -2.97
C GLY A 275 1.41 -2.63 -3.48
N SER A 276 1.28 -2.93 -4.79
CA SER A 276 0.18 -3.81 -5.24
C SER A 276 0.26 -5.15 -4.55
N ARG A 277 -0.90 -5.70 -4.15
CA ARG A 277 -0.99 -6.97 -3.45
C ARG A 277 -1.97 -7.90 -4.13
N PHE A 278 -1.66 -9.16 -4.06
CA PHE A 278 -2.46 -10.25 -4.61
C PHE A 278 -2.51 -11.38 -3.59
N ASP A 279 -3.64 -12.05 -3.49
CA ASP A 279 -3.71 -13.26 -2.68
C ASP A 279 -2.85 -14.38 -3.29
N TYR A 280 -2.83 -15.53 -2.63
CA TYR A 280 -2.03 -16.67 -3.07
C TYR A 280 -2.53 -17.29 -4.39
N GLU A 281 -3.74 -16.96 -4.83
CA GLU A 281 -4.33 -17.37 -6.13
C GLU A 281 -4.17 -16.31 -7.21
N GLY A 282 -3.58 -15.15 -6.88
CA GLY A 282 -3.32 -14.06 -7.81
C GLY A 282 -4.46 -13.04 -7.93
N LYS A 283 -5.51 -13.11 -7.10
CA LYS A 283 -6.58 -12.12 -7.08
C LYS A 283 -6.07 -10.82 -6.48
N LEU A 284 -6.38 -9.70 -7.12
CA LEU A 284 -5.98 -8.37 -6.65
C LEU A 284 -6.64 -8.04 -5.30
N LEU A 285 -5.80 -7.70 -4.31
CA LEU A 285 -6.21 -7.24 -2.98
C LEU A 285 -6.07 -5.73 -2.84
N ASN A 286 -4.95 -5.16 -3.30
CA ASN A 286 -4.66 -3.72 -3.24
C ASN A 286 -3.96 -3.23 -4.50
N GLY A 287 -4.36 -2.04 -5.01
CA GLY A 287 -3.69 -1.35 -6.10
C GLY A 287 -2.28 -0.83 -5.74
N PRO A 288 -1.61 -0.18 -6.72
CA PRO A 288 -2.16 0.45 -7.93
C PRO A 288 -2.39 -0.45 -9.15
N ALA A 289 -2.05 -1.74 -9.13
CA ALA A 289 -2.47 -2.66 -10.20
C ALA A 289 -4.01 -2.63 -10.37
N GLN A 290 -4.48 -2.87 -11.61
CA GLN A 290 -5.90 -2.82 -11.95
C GLN A 290 -6.46 -4.18 -12.35
N SER A 291 -5.61 -5.23 -12.34
CA SER A 291 -6.00 -6.62 -12.61
C SER A 291 -5.26 -7.57 -11.69
N GLY A 292 -5.74 -8.80 -11.57
CA GLY A 292 -5.03 -9.91 -10.95
C GLY A 292 -3.81 -10.37 -11.77
N LEU A 293 -3.12 -11.39 -11.25
CA LEU A 293 -1.95 -12.03 -11.84
C LEU A 293 -2.33 -13.07 -12.89
#